data_9bbaa7414c47095f358878c695008094
#
_entry.id   9bbaa7414c47095f358878c695008094
#
_cell.length_a   1.000
_cell.length_b   1.000
_cell.length_c   1.000
_cell.angle_alpha   90.00
_cell.angle_beta   90.00
_cell.angle_gamma   90.00
#
_symmetry.space_group_name_H-M   'P 1'
#
loop_
_entity.id
_entity.type
_entity.pdbx_description
1 polymer ?
#
loop_
_entity_poly.entity_id
_entity_poly.type
_entity_poly.pdbx_seq_one_letter_code
_entity_poly.pdbx_strand_id
1 'polypeptide(L)'
;MSGVSVTPVLAQLGDDFFGNREGAAERCPGNNELCPGWIVDNFGDYLDPLLEHVLLSVIPLVVGFLLATTLAMLAHRYPALNTPFLAFVSILFTIPSIAFYLILINVTGRGFTTAIVALTAYTQVLIYRNVLTGLKEVPRGTVEAAQGMGMSSRQILFGVELPMALPTIFAGLRIAASSTVGIAGFAFFAGAGGLGQEIFADTRFRGNVVTASVLMILLAAALELAVLAVQRVFTPWERAVSR
;
A
#
# COMPACT_ATOMS: atom_id res chain seq x y z
N MET A 1 -21.69 37.82 -19.57
CA MET A 1 -21.06 37.01 -18.51
C MET A 1 -22.12 36.06 -18.02
N SER A 2 -22.21 34.87 -18.64
CA SER A 2 -23.18 33.82 -18.29
C SER A 2 -22.62 33.04 -17.14
N GLY A 3 -23.22 33.21 -15.95
CA GLY A 3 -22.88 32.42 -14.77
C GLY A 3 -23.18 30.93 -15.02
N VAL A 4 -22.13 30.14 -15.12
CA VAL A 4 -22.25 28.68 -15.10
C VAL A 4 -22.74 28.29 -13.70
N SER A 5 -24.00 27.84 -13.63
CA SER A 5 -24.58 27.33 -12.39
C SER A 5 -23.88 26.02 -12.00
N VAL A 6 -23.07 26.06 -10.98
CA VAL A 6 -22.30 24.89 -10.47
C VAL A 6 -23.18 23.91 -9.68
N THR A 7 -24.37 24.36 -9.28
CA THR A 7 -25.33 23.61 -8.46
C THR A 7 -25.80 22.27 -9.06
N PRO A 8 -26.13 22.16 -10.38
CA PRO A 8 -26.56 20.87 -10.94
C PRO A 8 -25.42 19.83 -11.03
N VAL A 9 -24.20 20.28 -11.23
CA VAL A 9 -23.02 19.39 -11.33
C VAL A 9 -22.67 18.80 -9.96
N LEU A 10 -22.78 19.58 -8.90
CA LEU A 10 -22.57 19.09 -7.51
C LEU A 10 -23.70 18.17 -7.04
N ALA A 11 -24.94 18.40 -7.48
CA ALA A 11 -26.06 17.51 -7.18
C ALA A 11 -25.93 16.17 -7.91
N GLN A 12 -25.60 16.17 -9.20
CA GLN A 12 -25.33 14.93 -9.97
C GLN A 12 -24.14 14.14 -9.41
N LEU A 13 -23.05 14.82 -9.04
CA LEU A 13 -21.92 14.15 -8.36
C LEU A 13 -22.34 13.55 -7.01
N GLY A 14 -23.29 14.15 -6.31
CA GLY A 14 -23.83 13.62 -5.05
C GLY A 14 -24.67 12.38 -5.26
N ASP A 15 -25.55 12.36 -6.23
CA ASP A 15 -26.45 11.23 -6.51
C ASP A 15 -25.71 10.04 -7.13
N ASP A 16 -24.76 10.28 -8.05
CA ASP A 16 -23.91 9.23 -8.63
C ASP A 16 -22.86 8.69 -7.64
N PHE A 17 -22.43 9.51 -6.66
CA PHE A 17 -21.37 9.16 -5.71
C PHE A 17 -21.90 8.44 -4.44
N PHE A 18 -23.15 8.70 -4.04
CA PHE A 18 -23.73 8.16 -2.80
C PHE A 18 -24.82 7.10 -3.02
N GLY A 19 -25.00 6.61 -4.24
CA GLY A 19 -25.89 5.52 -4.57
C GLY A 19 -27.37 5.77 -4.33
N ASN A 20 -28.23 5.05 -5.04
CA ASN A 20 -29.68 5.23 -4.97
C ASN A 20 -30.23 4.74 -3.61
N ARG A 21 -30.92 5.64 -2.90
CA ARG A 21 -31.45 5.45 -1.53
C ARG A 21 -32.54 4.37 -1.41
N GLU A 22 -33.15 3.99 -2.51
CA GLU A 22 -34.33 3.10 -2.51
C GLU A 22 -33.97 1.61 -2.40
N GLY A 23 -32.80 1.19 -2.88
CA GLY A 23 -32.41 -0.22 -2.85
C GLY A 23 -31.96 -0.77 -1.49
N ALA A 24 -31.53 0.07 -0.54
CA ALA A 24 -31.05 -0.40 0.78
C ALA A 24 -32.20 -0.87 1.70
N ALA A 25 -33.38 -0.26 1.59
CA ALA A 25 -34.57 -0.59 2.41
C ALA A 25 -35.22 -1.92 1.99
N GLU A 26 -35.09 -2.29 0.70
CA GLU A 26 -35.64 -3.57 0.20
C GLU A 26 -34.74 -4.76 0.53
N ARG A 27 -33.45 -4.54 0.75
CA ARG A 27 -32.46 -5.61 0.97
C ARG A 27 -32.46 -6.14 2.40
N CYS A 28 -32.97 -5.36 3.35
CA CYS A 28 -33.04 -5.75 4.75
C CYS A 28 -34.21 -5.08 5.45
N PRO A 29 -35.19 -5.83 5.97
CA PRO A 29 -36.27 -5.27 6.79
C PRO A 29 -35.68 -4.82 8.14
N GLY A 30 -35.31 -3.55 8.23
CA GLY A 30 -34.71 -2.96 9.42
C GLY A 30 -33.43 -2.19 9.10
N ASN A 31 -33.57 -1.03 8.52
CA ASN A 31 -32.58 -0.10 7.92
C ASN A 31 -31.20 0.09 8.59
N ASN A 32 -30.87 -0.65 9.63
CA ASN A 32 -29.64 -0.45 10.41
C ASN A 32 -28.94 -1.73 10.85
N GLU A 33 -29.39 -2.91 10.44
CA GLU A 33 -28.83 -4.17 10.92
C GLU A 33 -27.85 -4.78 9.93
N LEU A 34 -26.86 -5.47 10.48
CA LEU A 34 -26.02 -6.40 9.72
C LEU A 34 -26.92 -7.56 9.29
N CYS A 35 -27.17 -7.72 8.00
CA CYS A 35 -27.99 -8.79 7.46
C CYS A 35 -27.11 -9.98 7.05
N PRO A 36 -26.86 -10.96 7.94
CA PRO A 36 -25.95 -12.07 7.63
C PRO A 36 -26.42 -12.90 6.42
N GLY A 37 -27.76 -13.07 6.26
CA GLY A 37 -28.34 -13.76 5.10
C GLY A 37 -27.96 -13.07 3.79
N TRP A 38 -28.18 -11.75 3.72
CA TRP A 38 -27.82 -10.97 2.54
C TRP A 38 -26.32 -11.05 2.21
N ILE A 39 -25.45 -10.97 3.24
CA ILE A 39 -23.99 -11.07 3.06
C ILE A 39 -23.62 -12.42 2.43
N VAL A 40 -24.21 -13.52 2.91
CA VAL A 40 -23.95 -14.86 2.39
C VAL A 40 -24.44 -14.99 0.95
N ASP A 41 -25.65 -14.50 0.65
CA ASP A 41 -26.27 -14.61 -0.67
C ASP A 41 -25.52 -13.78 -1.73
N ASN A 42 -24.93 -12.63 -1.34
CA ASN A 42 -24.24 -11.71 -2.24
C ASN A 42 -22.70 -11.72 -2.06
N PHE A 43 -22.14 -12.71 -1.36
CA PHE A 43 -20.69 -12.78 -1.13
C PHE A 43 -19.89 -12.86 -2.44
N GLY A 44 -20.49 -13.47 -3.48
CA GLY A 44 -19.89 -13.56 -4.80
C GLY A 44 -19.54 -12.21 -5.44
N ASP A 45 -20.33 -11.18 -5.16
CA ASP A 45 -20.16 -9.84 -5.73
C ASP A 45 -18.88 -9.13 -5.22
N TYR A 46 -18.32 -9.60 -4.08
CA TYR A 46 -17.08 -9.06 -3.54
C TYR A 46 -15.81 -9.68 -4.12
N LEU A 47 -15.91 -10.78 -4.89
CA LEU A 47 -14.71 -11.51 -5.36
C LEU A 47 -13.92 -10.69 -6.38
N ASP A 48 -14.58 -10.06 -7.33
CA ASP A 48 -13.93 -9.22 -8.34
C ASP A 48 -13.33 -7.96 -7.69
N PRO A 49 -14.07 -7.16 -6.86
CA PRO A 49 -13.49 -6.05 -6.10
C PRO A 49 -12.33 -6.47 -5.19
N LEU A 50 -12.39 -7.66 -4.58
CA LEU A 50 -11.32 -8.19 -3.75
C LEU A 50 -10.07 -8.48 -4.60
N LEU A 51 -10.22 -9.13 -5.76
CA LEU A 51 -9.10 -9.39 -6.66
C LEU A 51 -8.45 -8.10 -7.16
N GLU A 52 -9.25 -7.12 -7.55
CA GLU A 52 -8.75 -5.79 -7.91
C GLU A 52 -7.98 -5.15 -6.76
N HIS A 53 -8.50 -5.24 -5.53
CA HIS A 53 -7.85 -4.68 -4.35
C HIS A 53 -6.54 -5.40 -4.01
N VAL A 54 -6.46 -6.72 -4.21
CA VAL A 54 -5.22 -7.50 -4.11
C VAL A 54 -4.19 -6.99 -5.10
N LEU A 55 -4.56 -6.82 -6.37
CA LEU A 55 -3.65 -6.31 -7.41
C LEU A 55 -3.20 -4.88 -7.13
N LEU A 56 -4.13 -4.00 -6.69
CA LEU A 56 -3.85 -2.62 -6.26
C LEU A 56 -2.92 -2.56 -5.05
N SER A 57 -2.82 -3.61 -4.26
CA SER A 57 -1.93 -3.68 -3.10
C SER A 57 -0.59 -4.33 -3.43
N VAL A 58 -0.60 -5.47 -4.11
CA VAL A 58 0.60 -6.28 -4.37
C VAL A 58 1.52 -5.65 -5.41
N ILE A 59 0.96 -5.15 -6.53
CA ILE A 59 1.78 -4.56 -7.60
C ILE A 59 2.57 -3.34 -7.11
N PRO A 60 1.96 -2.33 -6.45
CA PRO A 60 2.71 -1.20 -5.91
C PRO A 60 3.71 -1.60 -4.83
N LEU A 61 3.38 -2.60 -4.01
CA LEU A 61 4.28 -3.09 -2.97
C LEU A 61 5.55 -3.69 -3.58
N VAL A 62 5.42 -4.54 -4.61
CA VAL A 62 6.55 -5.18 -5.29
C VAL A 62 7.38 -4.14 -6.05
N VAL A 63 6.74 -3.33 -6.89
CA VAL A 63 7.43 -2.28 -7.66
C VAL A 63 8.09 -1.27 -6.74
N GLY A 64 7.36 -0.84 -5.70
CA GLY A 64 7.86 0.08 -4.69
C GLY A 64 9.03 -0.49 -3.90
N PHE A 65 9.00 -1.77 -3.55
CA PHE A 65 10.11 -2.46 -2.88
C PHE A 65 11.38 -2.44 -3.74
N LEU A 66 11.27 -2.78 -5.01
CA LEU A 66 12.43 -2.78 -5.92
C LEU A 66 13.01 -1.38 -6.10
N LEU A 67 12.18 -0.37 -6.31
CA LEU A 67 12.61 1.02 -6.48
C LEU A 67 13.22 1.58 -5.19
N ALA A 68 12.52 1.47 -4.06
CA ALA A 68 12.98 2.01 -2.78
C ALA A 68 14.26 1.34 -2.30
N THR A 69 14.38 0.02 -2.47
CA THR A 69 15.61 -0.72 -2.12
C THR A 69 16.76 -0.28 -2.98
N THR A 70 16.56 -0.10 -4.30
CA THR A 70 17.59 0.41 -5.21
C THR A 70 18.05 1.81 -4.80
N LEU A 71 17.11 2.73 -4.51
CA LEU A 71 17.42 4.08 -4.06
C LEU A 71 18.17 4.07 -2.71
N ALA A 72 17.77 3.21 -1.78
CA ALA A 72 18.40 3.11 -0.46
C ALA A 72 19.82 2.54 -0.56
N MET A 73 20.04 1.50 -1.37
CA MET A 73 21.40 0.96 -1.63
C MET A 73 22.30 2.00 -2.30
N LEU A 74 21.74 2.79 -3.22
CA LEU A 74 22.49 3.88 -3.88
C LEU A 74 22.85 4.98 -2.88
N ALA A 75 21.93 5.36 -2.00
CA ALA A 75 22.17 6.33 -0.93
C ALA A 75 23.15 5.80 0.14
N HIS A 76 23.17 4.51 0.40
CA HIS A 76 24.15 3.86 1.27
C HIS A 76 25.56 3.92 0.66
N ARG A 77 25.67 3.66 -0.65
CA ARG A 77 26.95 3.75 -1.40
C ARG A 77 27.45 5.17 -1.56
N TYR A 78 26.53 6.14 -1.76
CA TYR A 78 26.82 7.56 -1.99
C TYR A 78 26.06 8.41 -0.96
N PRO A 79 26.63 8.65 0.24
CA PRO A 79 25.93 9.31 1.34
C PRO A 79 25.34 10.69 1.00
N ALA A 80 25.93 11.41 0.02
CA ALA A 80 25.42 12.68 -0.47
C ALA A 80 24.01 12.58 -1.08
N LEU A 81 23.61 11.40 -1.58
CA LEU A 81 22.28 11.15 -2.16
C LEU A 81 21.20 10.89 -1.10
N ASN A 82 21.58 10.62 0.14
CA ASN A 82 20.62 10.28 1.18
C ASN A 82 19.60 11.42 1.44
N THR A 83 20.09 12.64 1.64
CA THR A 83 19.22 13.79 1.93
C THR A 83 18.26 14.10 0.77
N PRO A 84 18.71 14.22 -0.49
CA PRO A 84 17.80 14.49 -1.59
C PRO A 84 16.79 13.34 -1.83
N PHE A 85 17.21 12.06 -1.73
CA PHE A 85 16.28 10.95 -1.90
C PHE A 85 15.25 10.89 -0.78
N LEU A 86 15.69 11.04 0.48
CA LEU A 86 14.77 11.09 1.61
C LEU A 86 13.79 12.25 1.52
N ALA A 87 14.25 13.42 1.11
CA ALA A 87 13.39 14.58 0.89
C ALA A 87 12.35 14.30 -0.21
N PHE A 88 12.77 13.75 -1.34
CA PHE A 88 11.91 13.41 -2.46
C PHE A 88 10.80 12.42 -2.05
N VAL A 89 11.16 11.27 -1.45
CA VAL A 89 10.16 10.27 -1.06
C VAL A 89 9.25 10.78 0.08
N SER A 90 9.76 11.65 0.95
CA SER A 90 8.96 12.27 2.02
C SER A 90 7.95 13.28 1.48
N ILE A 91 8.33 14.08 0.49
CA ILE A 91 7.41 15.02 -0.19
C ILE A 91 6.25 14.25 -0.83
N LEU A 92 6.54 13.17 -1.56
CA LEU A 92 5.51 12.33 -2.17
C LEU A 92 4.51 11.80 -1.13
N PHE A 93 5.00 11.38 0.03
CA PHE A 93 4.16 10.85 1.11
C PHE A 93 3.34 11.93 1.82
N THR A 94 3.78 13.19 1.78
CA THR A 94 3.08 14.31 2.43
C THR A 94 1.81 14.73 1.66
N ILE A 95 1.74 14.42 0.36
CA ILE A 95 0.56 14.76 -0.45
C ILE A 95 -0.62 13.89 0.03
N PRO A 96 -1.80 14.46 0.36
CA PRO A 96 -2.97 13.66 0.71
C PRO A 96 -3.35 12.69 -0.42
N SER A 97 -3.63 11.41 -0.09
CA SER A 97 -3.80 10.34 -1.09
C SER A 97 -4.86 10.66 -2.14
N ILE A 98 -6.03 11.16 -1.72
CA ILE A 98 -7.10 11.55 -2.65
C ILE A 98 -6.63 12.65 -3.59
N ALA A 99 -5.95 13.69 -3.06
CA ALA A 99 -5.43 14.77 -3.88
C ALA A 99 -4.38 14.26 -4.89
N PHE A 100 -3.54 13.32 -4.48
CA PHE A 100 -2.52 12.75 -5.35
C PHE A 100 -3.14 11.93 -6.50
N TYR A 101 -4.16 11.11 -6.24
CA TYR A 101 -4.92 10.44 -7.30
C TYR A 101 -5.50 11.44 -8.31
N LEU A 102 -6.16 12.50 -7.82
CA LEU A 102 -6.78 13.51 -8.68
C LEU A 102 -5.76 14.31 -9.51
N ILE A 103 -4.57 14.59 -8.95
CA ILE A 103 -3.48 15.24 -9.70
C ILE A 103 -2.98 14.32 -10.81
N LEU A 104 -2.74 13.04 -10.50
CA LEU A 104 -2.20 12.08 -11.45
C LEU A 104 -3.15 11.75 -12.60
N ILE A 105 -4.46 11.80 -12.42
CA ILE A 105 -5.45 11.61 -13.49
C ILE A 105 -5.17 12.53 -14.68
N ASN A 106 -4.71 13.76 -14.44
CA ASN A 106 -4.42 14.71 -15.51
C ASN A 106 -3.18 14.33 -16.34
N VAL A 107 -2.34 13.44 -15.83
CA VAL A 107 -1.08 13.02 -16.50
C VAL A 107 -1.20 11.60 -17.05
N THR A 108 -1.76 10.68 -16.27
CA THR A 108 -1.81 9.24 -16.60
C THR A 108 -3.19 8.76 -17.05
N GLY A 109 -4.20 9.64 -17.02
CA GLY A 109 -5.60 9.29 -17.30
C GLY A 109 -6.28 8.64 -16.09
N ARG A 110 -7.55 8.26 -16.23
CA ARG A 110 -8.31 7.54 -15.20
C ARG A 110 -8.03 6.04 -15.30
N GLY A 111 -8.03 5.37 -14.15
CA GLY A 111 -7.99 3.90 -14.08
C GLY A 111 -6.86 3.33 -13.25
N PHE A 112 -6.68 2.04 -13.41
CA PHE A 112 -5.79 1.20 -12.62
C PHE A 112 -4.32 1.70 -12.62
N THR A 113 -3.81 2.14 -13.78
CA THR A 113 -2.43 2.65 -13.91
C THR A 113 -2.17 3.83 -12.99
N THR A 114 -3.08 4.80 -12.92
CA THR A 114 -2.98 5.97 -12.06
C THR A 114 -2.91 5.57 -10.58
N ALA A 115 -3.74 4.63 -10.18
CA ALA A 115 -3.74 4.11 -8.82
C ALA A 115 -2.40 3.40 -8.49
N ILE A 116 -1.88 2.56 -9.40
CA ILE A 116 -0.60 1.88 -9.22
C ILE A 116 0.55 2.87 -9.05
N VAL A 117 0.62 3.92 -9.89
CA VAL A 117 1.67 4.94 -9.79
C VAL A 117 1.61 5.67 -8.45
N ALA A 118 0.41 6.10 -8.03
CA ALA A 118 0.22 6.78 -6.76
C ALA A 118 0.61 5.88 -5.57
N LEU A 119 0.09 4.65 -5.53
CA LEU A 119 0.37 3.69 -4.46
C LEU A 119 1.86 3.34 -4.40
N THR A 120 2.52 3.16 -5.56
CA THR A 120 3.97 2.94 -5.62
C THR A 120 4.74 4.12 -5.01
N ALA A 121 4.32 5.36 -5.27
CA ALA A 121 4.94 6.53 -4.68
C ALA A 121 4.80 6.55 -3.13
N TYR A 122 3.66 6.13 -2.60
CA TYR A 122 3.44 6.06 -1.14
C TYR A 122 4.29 5.00 -0.45
N THR A 123 4.55 3.86 -1.10
CA THR A 123 5.39 2.82 -0.51
C THR A 123 6.85 3.24 -0.35
N GLN A 124 7.31 4.22 -1.16
CA GLN A 124 8.73 4.61 -1.23
C GLN A 124 9.31 5.01 0.13
N VAL A 125 8.64 5.91 0.85
CA VAL A 125 9.19 6.44 2.11
C VAL A 125 9.29 5.37 3.19
N LEU A 126 8.29 4.49 3.27
CA LEU A 126 8.21 3.43 4.27
C LEU A 126 9.34 2.41 4.05
N ILE A 127 9.52 1.97 2.82
CA ILE A 127 10.53 0.97 2.47
C ILE A 127 11.93 1.59 2.47
N TYR A 128 12.12 2.75 1.83
CA TYR A 128 13.42 3.42 1.75
C TYR A 128 14.07 3.64 3.13
N ARG A 129 13.29 4.17 4.08
CA ARG A 129 13.79 4.42 5.45
C ARG A 129 14.24 3.14 6.12
N ASN A 130 13.45 2.08 6.05
CA ASN A 130 13.76 0.82 6.70
C ASN A 130 14.96 0.11 6.06
N VAL A 131 15.06 0.11 4.72
CA VAL A 131 16.24 -0.43 4.02
C VAL A 131 17.50 0.32 4.41
N LEU A 132 17.47 1.65 4.38
CA LEU A 132 18.64 2.46 4.72
C LEU A 132 19.03 2.33 6.20
N THR A 133 18.05 2.25 7.10
CA THR A 133 18.28 2.02 8.53
C THR A 133 18.91 0.66 8.75
N GLY A 134 18.35 -0.41 8.17
CA GLY A 134 18.89 -1.75 8.30
C GLY A 134 20.33 -1.87 7.81
N LEU A 135 20.67 -1.24 6.68
CA LEU A 135 22.04 -1.21 6.18
C LEU A 135 23.00 -0.44 7.10
N LYS A 136 22.54 0.64 7.75
CA LYS A 136 23.35 1.44 8.67
C LYS A 136 23.53 0.81 10.05
N GLU A 137 22.61 -0.07 10.46
CA GLU A 137 22.64 -0.78 11.73
C GLU A 137 23.66 -1.95 11.76
N VAL A 138 24.19 -2.35 10.59
CA VAL A 138 25.22 -3.38 10.52
C VAL A 138 26.45 -2.97 11.33
N PRO A 139 26.94 -3.78 12.29
CA PRO A 139 28.07 -3.42 13.15
C PRO A 139 29.32 -3.14 12.32
N ARG A 140 29.95 -2.00 12.57
CA ARG A 140 31.17 -1.58 11.85
C ARG A 140 32.29 -2.62 11.91
N GLY A 141 32.49 -3.26 13.07
CA GLY A 141 33.49 -4.32 13.21
C GLY A 141 33.28 -5.50 12.26
N THR A 142 32.02 -5.84 11.94
CA THR A 142 31.72 -6.88 10.95
C THR A 142 32.13 -6.47 9.54
N VAL A 143 31.87 -5.21 9.19
CA VAL A 143 32.27 -4.64 7.89
C VAL A 143 33.79 -4.54 7.79
N GLU A 144 34.47 -4.08 8.86
CA GLU A 144 35.94 -3.98 8.92
C GLU A 144 36.62 -5.37 8.82
N ALA A 145 36.06 -6.39 9.50
CA ALA A 145 36.56 -7.76 9.39
C ALA A 145 36.41 -8.29 7.96
N ALA A 146 35.29 -8.03 7.28
CA ALA A 146 35.09 -8.41 5.89
C ALA A 146 36.08 -7.69 4.94
N GLN A 147 36.36 -6.42 5.21
CA GLN A 147 37.39 -5.65 4.48
C GLN A 147 38.79 -6.25 4.70
N GLY A 148 39.11 -6.59 5.95
CA GLY A 148 40.38 -7.23 6.30
C GLY A 148 40.61 -8.60 5.61
N MET A 149 39.50 -9.31 5.31
CA MET A 149 39.51 -10.54 4.50
C MET A 149 39.65 -10.29 3.00
N GLY A 150 39.77 -9.05 2.54
CA GLY A 150 39.93 -8.69 1.14
C GLY A 150 38.64 -8.65 0.33
N MET A 151 37.46 -8.64 0.97
CA MET A 151 36.19 -8.54 0.27
C MET A 151 36.02 -7.16 -0.39
N SER A 152 35.61 -7.15 -1.65
CA SER A 152 35.23 -5.92 -2.37
C SER A 152 33.97 -5.31 -1.79
N SER A 153 33.74 -4.00 -2.01
CA SER A 153 32.54 -3.30 -1.51
C SER A 153 31.22 -3.96 -1.96
N ARG A 154 31.18 -4.56 -3.15
CA ARG A 154 29.98 -5.30 -3.63
C ARG A 154 29.80 -6.61 -2.86
N GLN A 155 30.86 -7.34 -2.59
CA GLN A 155 30.82 -8.58 -1.80
C GLN A 155 30.38 -8.27 -0.36
N ILE A 156 30.84 -7.18 0.23
CA ILE A 156 30.43 -6.73 1.56
C ILE A 156 28.92 -6.39 1.55
N LEU A 157 28.47 -5.57 0.60
CA LEU A 157 27.06 -5.17 0.52
C LEU A 157 26.13 -6.38 0.39
N PHE A 158 26.38 -7.28 -0.56
CA PHE A 158 25.48 -8.40 -0.83
C PHE A 158 25.73 -9.63 0.06
N GLY A 159 26.94 -9.83 0.53
CA GLY A 159 27.33 -10.99 1.34
C GLY A 159 27.26 -10.76 2.85
N VAL A 160 27.29 -9.51 3.30
CA VAL A 160 27.34 -9.17 4.73
C VAL A 160 26.23 -8.20 5.13
N GLU A 161 26.25 -6.98 4.56
CA GLU A 161 25.35 -5.91 5.01
C GLU A 161 23.89 -6.24 4.69
N LEU A 162 23.57 -6.61 3.44
CA LEU A 162 22.21 -6.88 3.03
C LEU A 162 21.57 -8.07 3.78
N PRO A 163 22.22 -9.24 3.94
CA PRO A 163 21.70 -10.33 4.75
C PRO A 163 21.44 -9.90 6.21
N MET A 164 22.33 -9.13 6.82
CA MET A 164 22.16 -8.64 8.18
C MET A 164 21.05 -7.59 8.30
N ALA A 165 20.79 -6.82 7.25
CA ALA A 165 19.74 -5.80 7.20
C ALA A 165 18.34 -6.39 6.91
N LEU A 166 18.23 -7.63 6.41
CA LEU A 166 16.95 -8.23 6.00
C LEU A 166 15.85 -8.13 7.06
N PRO A 167 16.07 -8.39 8.35
CA PRO A 167 15.02 -8.27 9.36
C PRO A 167 14.37 -6.87 9.39
N THR A 168 15.18 -5.83 9.39
CA THR A 168 14.73 -4.43 9.38
C THR A 168 14.05 -4.08 8.04
N ILE A 169 14.56 -4.60 6.92
CA ILE A 169 13.96 -4.43 5.59
C ILE A 169 12.57 -5.05 5.55
N PHE A 170 12.41 -6.28 6.03
CA PHE A 170 11.10 -6.95 6.08
C PHE A 170 10.13 -6.28 7.05
N ALA A 171 10.62 -5.72 8.17
CA ALA A 171 9.79 -4.92 9.05
C ALA A 171 9.18 -3.71 8.30
N GLY A 172 9.98 -3.00 7.52
CA GLY A 172 9.51 -1.90 6.66
C GLY A 172 8.53 -2.36 5.58
N LEU A 173 8.78 -3.52 4.97
CA LEU A 173 7.90 -4.09 3.95
C LEU A 173 6.52 -4.48 4.51
N ARG A 174 6.47 -5.00 5.75
CA ARG A 174 5.20 -5.30 6.45
C ARG A 174 4.38 -4.05 6.71
N ILE A 175 5.02 -2.98 7.19
CA ILE A 175 4.35 -1.68 7.40
C ILE A 175 3.84 -1.14 6.06
N ALA A 176 4.63 -1.22 5.00
CA ALA A 176 4.23 -0.80 3.67
C ALA A 176 3.06 -1.63 3.13
N ALA A 177 3.03 -2.95 3.35
CA ALA A 177 1.96 -3.84 2.92
C ALA A 177 0.62 -3.44 3.54
N SER A 178 0.55 -3.34 4.88
CA SER A 178 -0.68 -2.93 5.59
C SER A 178 -1.14 -1.54 5.19
N SER A 179 -0.20 -0.57 5.09
CA SER A 179 -0.51 0.81 4.68
C SER A 179 -1.04 0.89 3.26
N THR A 180 -0.47 0.09 2.33
CA THR A 180 -0.88 0.10 0.92
C THR A 180 -2.31 -0.40 0.75
N VAL A 181 -2.73 -1.46 1.47
CA VAL A 181 -4.13 -1.91 1.47
C VAL A 181 -5.06 -0.79 1.91
N GLY A 182 -4.75 -0.09 3.00
CA GLY A 182 -5.58 1.01 3.48
C GLY A 182 -5.69 2.17 2.48
N ILE A 183 -4.56 2.59 1.88
CA ILE A 183 -4.54 3.69 0.89
C ILE A 183 -5.20 3.26 -0.42
N ALA A 184 -5.09 1.99 -0.82
CA ALA A 184 -5.77 1.43 -1.99
C ALA A 184 -7.30 1.50 -1.86
N GLY A 185 -7.85 1.56 -0.64
CA GLY A 185 -9.27 1.82 -0.41
C GLY A 185 -9.78 3.13 -1.01
N PHE A 186 -8.90 4.07 -1.33
CA PHE A 186 -9.23 5.32 -2.02
C PHE A 186 -8.92 5.30 -3.52
N ALA A 187 -8.47 4.17 -4.08
CA ALA A 187 -8.09 4.08 -5.48
C ALA A 187 -9.26 4.27 -6.46
N PHE A 188 -10.50 4.07 -6.00
CA PHE A 188 -11.71 4.34 -6.79
C PHE A 188 -11.81 5.83 -7.20
N PHE A 189 -11.21 6.78 -6.46
CA PHE A 189 -11.12 8.18 -6.90
C PHE A 189 -10.29 8.34 -8.17
N ALA A 190 -9.34 7.43 -8.42
CA ALA A 190 -8.63 7.34 -9.68
C ALA A 190 -9.41 6.58 -10.77
N GLY A 191 -10.54 5.95 -10.43
CA GLY A 191 -11.31 5.08 -11.32
C GLY A 191 -10.76 3.66 -11.40
N ALA A 192 -10.11 3.18 -10.33
CA ALA A 192 -9.44 1.88 -10.31
C ALA A 192 -10.23 0.75 -9.65
N GLY A 193 -11.39 1.03 -9.06
CA GLY A 193 -12.23 0.02 -8.41
C GLY A 193 -11.70 -0.45 -7.04
N GLY A 194 -11.91 -1.73 -6.76
CA GLY A 194 -11.51 -2.41 -5.54
C GLY A 194 -12.52 -2.29 -4.38
N LEU A 195 -12.22 -2.94 -3.24
CA LEU A 195 -13.15 -2.98 -2.08
C LEU A 195 -13.53 -1.60 -1.53
N GLY A 196 -12.69 -0.59 -1.72
CA GLY A 196 -13.01 0.78 -1.35
C GLY A 196 -14.20 1.33 -2.14
N GLN A 197 -14.33 0.99 -3.41
CA GLN A 197 -15.49 1.38 -4.21
C GLN A 197 -16.78 0.81 -3.63
N GLU A 198 -16.78 -0.43 -3.17
CA GLU A 198 -17.93 -1.06 -2.54
C GLU A 198 -18.36 -0.33 -1.27
N ILE A 199 -17.42 0.10 -0.42
CA ILE A 199 -17.71 0.88 0.79
C ILE A 199 -18.41 2.18 0.43
N PHE A 200 -17.95 2.87 -0.60
CA PHE A 200 -18.47 4.20 -0.95
C PHE A 200 -19.68 4.17 -1.90
N ALA A 201 -19.93 3.04 -2.58
CA ALA A 201 -21.09 2.88 -3.45
C ALA A 201 -22.42 2.96 -2.67
N ASP A 202 -22.45 2.42 -1.45
CA ASP A 202 -23.62 2.53 -0.56
C ASP A 202 -23.19 2.63 0.91
N THR A 203 -22.79 3.82 1.32
CA THR A 203 -22.33 4.10 2.70
C THR A 203 -23.43 3.99 3.76
N ARG A 204 -24.70 3.88 3.35
CA ARG A 204 -25.84 3.75 4.26
C ARG A 204 -26.19 2.30 4.56
N PHE A 205 -25.86 1.40 3.65
CA PHE A 205 -26.09 -0.02 3.85
C PHE A 205 -24.94 -0.63 4.68
N ARG A 206 -25.17 -0.78 5.98
CA ARG A 206 -24.16 -1.26 6.93
C ARG A 206 -23.60 -2.63 6.58
N GLY A 207 -24.42 -3.54 6.03
CA GLY A 207 -23.97 -4.86 5.59
C GLY A 207 -22.85 -4.78 4.59
N ASN A 208 -22.99 -3.93 3.55
CA ASN A 208 -21.96 -3.72 2.54
C ASN A 208 -20.69 -3.10 3.12
N VAL A 209 -20.83 -1.98 3.86
CA VAL A 209 -19.69 -1.27 4.46
C VAL A 209 -18.89 -2.19 5.39
N VAL A 210 -19.56 -2.94 6.25
CA VAL A 210 -18.87 -3.86 7.19
C VAL A 210 -18.21 -5.01 6.46
N THR A 211 -18.90 -5.62 5.47
CA THR A 211 -18.33 -6.75 4.71
C THR A 211 -17.08 -6.33 3.96
N ALA A 212 -17.14 -5.25 3.19
CA ALA A 212 -15.99 -4.77 2.43
C ALA A 212 -14.84 -4.33 3.37
N SER A 213 -15.16 -3.67 4.51
CA SER A 213 -14.15 -3.29 5.51
C SER A 213 -13.47 -4.49 6.15
N VAL A 214 -14.24 -5.52 6.52
CA VAL A 214 -13.69 -6.77 7.08
C VAL A 214 -12.79 -7.46 6.06
N LEU A 215 -13.20 -7.54 4.79
CA LEU A 215 -12.37 -8.11 3.73
C LEU A 215 -11.06 -7.33 3.54
N MET A 216 -11.09 -5.99 3.62
CA MET A 216 -9.85 -5.18 3.58
C MET A 216 -8.93 -5.47 4.77
N ILE A 217 -9.48 -5.59 5.98
CA ILE A 217 -8.70 -5.92 7.18
C ILE A 217 -8.07 -7.32 7.04
N LEU A 218 -8.85 -8.30 6.59
CA LEU A 218 -8.36 -9.65 6.36
C LEU A 218 -7.29 -9.69 5.26
N LEU A 219 -7.44 -8.92 4.20
CA LEU A 219 -6.43 -8.79 3.14
C LEU A 219 -5.14 -8.17 3.69
N ALA A 220 -5.23 -7.10 4.48
CA ALA A 220 -4.07 -6.47 5.09
C ALA A 220 -3.32 -7.46 6.00
N ALA A 221 -4.05 -8.20 6.85
CA ALA A 221 -3.49 -9.24 7.71
C ALA A 221 -2.87 -10.38 6.88
N ALA A 222 -3.52 -10.82 5.81
CA ALA A 222 -3.02 -11.87 4.93
C ALA A 222 -1.71 -11.45 4.24
N LEU A 223 -1.63 -10.22 3.73
CA LEU A 223 -0.40 -9.69 3.12
C LEU A 223 0.72 -9.54 4.15
N GLU A 224 0.42 -9.06 5.35
CA GLU A 224 1.41 -8.98 6.43
C GLU A 224 1.96 -10.37 6.80
N LEU A 225 1.08 -11.37 6.92
CA LEU A 225 1.48 -12.75 7.19
C LEU A 225 2.26 -13.35 6.03
N ALA A 226 1.92 -13.04 4.78
CA ALA A 226 2.66 -13.47 3.60
C ALA A 226 4.08 -12.91 3.61
N VAL A 227 4.26 -11.60 3.88
CA VAL A 227 5.57 -10.98 4.01
C VAL A 227 6.37 -11.60 5.17
N LEU A 228 5.72 -11.87 6.31
CA LEU A 228 6.35 -12.57 7.45
C LEU A 228 6.79 -14.00 7.08
N ALA A 229 5.99 -14.72 6.31
CA ALA A 229 6.35 -16.05 5.83
C ALA A 229 7.57 -16.00 4.90
N VAL A 230 7.61 -15.03 3.98
CA VAL A 230 8.78 -14.78 3.11
C VAL A 230 10.00 -14.41 3.96
N GLN A 231 9.86 -13.50 4.92
CA GLN A 231 10.95 -13.16 5.86
C GLN A 231 11.54 -14.42 6.49
N ARG A 232 10.69 -15.31 7.04
CA ARG A 232 11.15 -16.53 7.70
C ARG A 232 11.95 -17.47 6.79
N VAL A 233 11.73 -17.43 5.50
CA VAL A 233 12.50 -18.21 4.51
C VAL A 233 13.87 -17.55 4.29
N PHE A 234 13.92 -16.22 4.21
CA PHE A 234 15.15 -15.49 3.91
C PHE A 234 16.02 -15.16 5.13
N THR A 235 15.50 -15.32 6.38
CA THR A 235 16.24 -15.04 7.63
C THR A 235 16.27 -16.28 8.56
N PRO A 236 16.79 -17.45 8.11
CA PRO A 236 16.79 -18.67 8.93
C PRO A 236 17.65 -18.55 10.20
N TRP A 237 18.65 -17.68 10.22
CA TRP A 237 19.57 -17.44 11.35
C TRP A 237 18.88 -16.77 12.56
N GLU A 238 17.84 -15.98 12.37
CA GLU A 238 17.09 -15.36 13.49
C GLU A 238 16.51 -16.43 14.44
N ARG A 239 16.13 -17.59 13.91
CA ARG A 239 15.61 -18.70 14.73
C ARG A 239 16.66 -19.35 15.60
N ALA A 240 17.94 -19.23 15.23
CA ALA A 240 19.03 -19.81 16.01
C ALA A 240 19.40 -18.94 17.22
N VAL A 241 19.15 -17.62 17.16
CA VAL A 241 19.47 -16.66 18.23
C VAL A 241 18.33 -16.57 19.26
N SER A 242 17.10 -16.93 18.89
CA SER A 242 15.91 -16.86 19.77
C SER A 242 15.71 -18.11 20.65
N ARG A 243 16.64 -19.08 20.62
CA ARG A 243 16.72 -20.26 21.49
C ARG A 243 17.81 -20.08 22.52
#